data_baff827177aa2dc51e04664adeada04d
#
_entry.id   baff827177aa2dc51e04664adeada04d
#
_cell.length_a   1.000
_cell.length_b   1.000
_cell.length_c   1.000
_cell.angle_alpha   90.00
_cell.angle_beta   90.00
_cell.angle_gamma   90.00
#
_symmetry.space_group_name_H-M   'P 1'
#
loop_
_entity.id
_entity.type
_entity.pdbx_description
1 polymer ?
#
loop_
_entity_poly.entity_id
_entity_poly.type
_entity_poly.pdbx_seq_one_letter_code
_entity_poly.pdbx_strand_id
1 'polypeptide(L)'
;KKYMLTSGMSGYIPNRSGSAVSGSWEEPFVSLGNPHVNDDSRASFNSQISKVFRVEGTDQLIAMADRWVPDYPVDAHRADLFERAIAAHFEPEKYHVLPEEKRELMNSPMLQSANTSKALYVWLPIRWERDRPKIDWLDCWRPQLP
;
A
#
# COMPACT_ATOMS: atom_id res chain seq x y z
N LYS A 1 -4.61 -21.74 5.20
CA LYS A 1 -3.66 -20.70 4.78
C LYS A 1 -3.79 -19.49 5.67
N LYS A 2 -2.68 -18.78 5.89
CA LYS A 2 -2.60 -17.49 6.59
C LYS A 2 -2.21 -16.43 5.58
N TYR A 3 -2.88 -15.30 5.62
CA TYR A 3 -2.60 -14.17 4.72
C TYR A 3 -2.15 -12.97 5.52
N MET A 4 -1.23 -12.22 4.94
CA MET A 4 -0.74 -10.97 5.51
C MET A 4 -0.88 -9.89 4.44
N LEU A 5 -1.40 -8.74 4.84
CA LEU A 5 -1.35 -7.50 4.07
C LEU A 5 -0.45 -6.52 4.81
N THR A 6 0.38 -5.82 4.08
CA THR A 6 1.30 -4.82 4.64
C THR A 6 1.13 -3.50 3.92
N SER A 7 1.33 -2.41 4.64
CA SER A 7 1.59 -1.09 4.07
C SER A 7 3.08 -0.80 4.16
N GLY A 8 3.57 0.08 3.31
CA GLY A 8 4.94 0.56 3.44
C GLY A 8 5.11 1.42 4.69
N MET A 9 6.28 1.31 5.32
CA MET A 9 6.64 2.07 6.53
C MET A 9 7.31 3.40 6.15
N SER A 10 6.57 4.28 5.49
CA SER A 10 7.08 5.55 4.95
C SER A 10 6.45 6.79 5.61
N GLY A 11 6.02 6.66 6.86
CA GLY A 11 5.28 7.71 7.55
C GLY A 11 3.96 7.99 6.85
N TYR A 12 3.71 9.25 6.48
CA TYR A 12 2.48 9.66 5.78
C TYR A 12 2.58 9.61 4.26
N ILE A 13 3.73 9.21 3.71
CA ILE A 13 3.96 9.14 2.27
C ILE A 13 3.28 7.89 1.71
N PRO A 14 2.35 8.03 0.75
CA PRO A 14 1.74 6.89 0.10
C PRO A 14 2.77 6.03 -0.64
N ASN A 15 2.63 4.72 -0.51
CA ASN A 15 3.44 3.75 -1.23
C ASN A 15 2.65 2.46 -1.45
N ARG A 16 3.20 1.53 -2.23
CA ARG A 16 2.49 0.29 -2.51
C ARG A 16 2.39 -0.60 -1.28
N SER A 17 1.26 -1.27 -1.18
CA SER A 17 1.04 -2.34 -0.22
C SER A 17 1.67 -3.64 -0.71
N GLY A 18 1.90 -4.55 0.22
CA GLY A 18 2.30 -5.92 -0.06
C GLY A 18 1.25 -6.91 0.41
N SER A 19 1.28 -8.10 -0.18
CA SER A 19 0.53 -9.25 0.32
C SER A 19 1.40 -10.48 0.33
N ALA A 20 1.16 -11.38 1.27
CA ALA A 20 1.88 -12.63 1.39
C ALA A 20 1.00 -13.73 1.96
N VAL A 21 1.39 -14.97 1.75
CA VAL A 21 0.68 -16.16 2.22
C VAL A 21 1.62 -17.17 2.84
N SER A 22 1.15 -17.87 3.88
CA SER A 22 1.81 -19.04 4.46
C SER A 22 0.82 -20.17 4.74
N GLY A 23 1.30 -21.38 4.87
CA GLY A 23 0.53 -22.54 5.32
C GLY A 23 0.15 -22.45 6.79
N SER A 24 1.06 -21.96 7.63
CA SER A 24 0.90 -21.80 9.08
C SER A 24 1.56 -20.50 9.56
N TRP A 25 1.51 -20.24 10.87
CA TRP A 25 2.20 -19.08 11.46
C TRP A 25 3.69 -19.33 11.68
N GLU A 26 4.12 -20.59 11.71
CA GLU A 26 5.50 -21.02 11.91
C GLU A 26 6.30 -21.14 10.62
N GLU A 27 5.61 -21.15 9.47
CA GLU A 27 6.24 -21.25 8.15
C GLU A 27 6.54 -19.87 7.56
N PRO A 28 7.54 -19.75 6.70
CA PRO A 28 7.83 -18.51 5.98
C PRO A 28 6.64 -18.05 5.14
N PHE A 29 6.41 -16.74 5.12
CA PHE A 29 5.44 -16.12 4.23
C PHE A 29 6.03 -15.92 2.83
N VAL A 30 5.32 -16.37 1.82
CA VAL A 30 5.67 -16.18 0.41
C VAL A 30 4.94 -14.95 -0.12
N SER A 31 5.70 -14.01 -0.73
CA SER A 31 5.14 -12.79 -1.29
C SER A 31 4.20 -13.09 -2.46
N LEU A 32 3.05 -12.44 -2.46
CA LEU A 32 2.07 -12.42 -3.54
C LEU A 32 2.07 -11.09 -4.33
N GLY A 33 2.88 -10.12 -3.89
CA GLY A 33 3.01 -8.80 -4.50
C GLY A 33 1.95 -7.81 -4.03
N ASN A 34 1.78 -6.73 -4.80
CA ASN A 34 0.83 -5.67 -4.51
C ASN A 34 -0.62 -6.17 -4.70
N PRO A 35 -1.50 -6.05 -3.69
CA PRO A 35 -2.91 -6.42 -3.82
C PRO A 35 -3.75 -5.38 -4.59
N HIS A 36 -3.31 -4.11 -4.68
CA HIS A 36 -4.05 -3.06 -5.37
C HIS A 36 -4.00 -3.25 -6.89
N VAL A 37 -5.14 -3.18 -7.53
CA VAL A 37 -5.32 -3.42 -8.96
C VAL A 37 -5.55 -2.08 -9.67
N ASN A 38 -4.89 -1.89 -10.82
CA ASN A 38 -4.97 -0.63 -11.59
C ASN A 38 -4.53 0.61 -10.79
N ASP A 39 -3.57 0.42 -9.89
CA ASP A 39 -2.90 1.49 -9.15
C ASP A 39 -1.60 1.87 -9.88
N ASP A 40 -1.72 2.63 -10.95
CA ASP A 40 -0.59 3.03 -11.81
C ASP A 40 0.44 3.88 -11.05
N SER A 41 0.00 4.61 -10.04
CA SER A 41 0.87 5.40 -9.17
C SER A 41 1.67 4.56 -8.19
N ARG A 42 1.32 3.30 -8.00
CA ARG A 42 1.90 2.39 -6.99
C ARG A 42 1.89 2.96 -5.57
N ALA A 43 0.86 3.72 -5.27
CA ALA A 43 0.67 4.40 -3.99
C ALA A 43 -0.49 3.86 -3.18
N SER A 44 -1.00 2.67 -3.53
CA SER A 44 -2.16 2.06 -2.88
C SER A 44 -3.37 2.99 -2.85
N PHE A 45 -3.62 3.69 -3.97
CA PHE A 45 -4.66 4.73 -4.10
C PHE A 45 -4.46 5.88 -3.09
N ASN A 46 -3.21 6.28 -2.84
CA ASN A 46 -2.81 7.25 -1.81
C ASN A 46 -3.25 6.85 -0.39
N SER A 47 -3.22 5.56 -0.09
CA SER A 47 -3.67 5.04 1.20
C SER A 47 -2.68 4.05 1.82
N GLN A 48 -2.84 3.82 3.11
CA GLN A 48 -2.07 2.84 3.87
C GLN A 48 -3.05 1.96 4.64
N ILE A 49 -3.03 0.65 4.35
CA ILE A 49 -3.89 -0.31 5.04
C ILE A 49 -3.50 -0.36 6.52
N SER A 50 -4.46 -0.05 7.39
CA SER A 50 -4.31 -0.11 8.84
C SER A 50 -4.98 -1.32 9.46
N LYS A 51 -6.04 -1.85 8.84
CA LYS A 51 -6.78 -3.00 9.34
C LYS A 51 -7.50 -3.75 8.24
N VAL A 52 -7.65 -5.05 8.42
CA VAL A 52 -8.61 -5.88 7.66
C VAL A 52 -9.61 -6.47 8.64
N PHE A 53 -10.88 -6.39 8.30
CA PHE A 53 -11.94 -6.99 9.09
C PHE A 53 -12.96 -7.70 8.20
N ARG A 54 -13.71 -8.61 8.80
CA ARG A 54 -14.80 -9.34 8.14
C ARG A 54 -16.13 -8.64 8.45
N VAL A 55 -17.01 -8.55 7.46
CA VAL A 55 -18.40 -8.17 7.69
C VAL A 55 -19.09 -9.33 8.39
N GLU A 56 -19.68 -9.05 9.54
CA GLU A 56 -20.34 -10.07 10.35
C GLU A 56 -21.44 -10.79 9.56
N GLY A 57 -21.51 -12.11 9.72
CA GLY A 57 -22.47 -12.96 9.00
C GLY A 57 -22.14 -13.22 7.53
N THR A 58 -21.01 -12.74 7.02
CA THR A 58 -20.61 -12.91 5.61
C THR A 58 -19.16 -13.36 5.48
N ASP A 59 -18.74 -13.69 4.26
CA ASP A 59 -17.33 -13.94 3.92
C ASP A 59 -16.61 -12.72 3.38
N GLN A 60 -17.26 -11.56 3.33
CA GLN A 60 -16.67 -10.34 2.83
C GLN A 60 -15.62 -9.78 3.78
N LEU A 61 -14.40 -9.59 3.27
CA LEU A 61 -13.32 -8.89 3.95
C LEU A 61 -13.22 -7.46 3.43
N ILE A 62 -12.94 -6.53 4.33
CA ILE A 62 -12.75 -5.12 4.02
C ILE A 62 -11.35 -4.70 4.47
N ALA A 63 -10.60 -4.09 3.56
CA ALA A 63 -9.38 -3.36 3.86
C ALA A 63 -9.76 -1.93 4.26
N MET A 64 -9.51 -1.58 5.51
CA MET A 64 -9.58 -0.21 6.00
C MET A 64 -8.20 0.42 5.89
N ALA A 65 -8.14 1.60 5.32
CA ALA A 65 -6.89 2.31 5.09
C ALA A 65 -7.01 3.79 5.41
N ASP A 66 -5.90 4.37 5.87
CA ASP A 66 -5.76 5.79 6.12
C ASP A 66 -5.25 6.48 4.86
N ARG A 67 -5.93 7.54 4.41
CA ARG A 67 -5.49 8.43 3.33
C ARG A 67 -5.00 9.74 3.94
N TRP A 68 -3.76 9.75 4.40
CA TRP A 68 -3.17 10.89 5.08
C TRP A 68 -3.11 12.15 4.21
N VAL A 69 -2.78 11.98 2.94
CA VAL A 69 -2.70 13.05 1.96
C VAL A 69 -3.42 12.61 0.67
N PRO A 70 -4.77 12.74 0.61
CA PRO A 70 -5.56 12.19 -0.50
C PRO A 70 -5.16 12.72 -1.86
N ASP A 71 -4.76 13.99 -1.95
CA ASP A 71 -4.40 14.68 -3.21
C ASP A 71 -2.89 14.65 -3.48
N TYR A 72 -2.18 13.66 -2.95
CA TYR A 72 -0.74 13.59 -3.06
C TYR A 72 -0.32 13.28 -4.50
N PRO A 73 0.57 14.08 -5.10
CA PRO A 73 0.97 13.91 -6.50
C PRO A 73 2.04 12.82 -6.64
N VAL A 74 1.64 11.57 -6.47
CA VAL A 74 2.52 10.41 -6.70
C VAL A 74 2.35 9.92 -8.12
N ASP A 75 3.45 9.75 -8.84
CA ASP A 75 3.53 9.01 -10.09
C ASP A 75 4.42 7.76 -9.92
N ALA A 76 4.36 6.85 -10.88
CA ALA A 76 5.11 5.60 -10.82
C ALA A 76 6.63 5.80 -10.74
N HIS A 77 7.18 6.82 -11.40
CA HIS A 77 8.60 7.12 -11.36
C HIS A 77 9.05 7.55 -9.96
N ARG A 78 8.33 8.49 -9.34
CA ARG A 78 8.61 8.94 -7.97
C ARG A 78 8.40 7.84 -6.94
N ALA A 79 7.38 7.00 -7.12
CA ALA A 79 7.15 5.85 -6.26
C ALA A 79 8.32 4.86 -6.32
N ASP A 80 8.79 4.50 -7.52
CA ASP A 80 9.94 3.61 -7.70
C ASP A 80 11.23 4.22 -7.12
N LEU A 81 11.47 5.51 -7.33
CA LEU A 81 12.63 6.20 -6.79
C LEU A 81 12.61 6.21 -5.25
N PHE A 82 11.45 6.47 -4.66
CA PHE A 82 11.29 6.47 -3.21
C PHE A 82 11.50 5.07 -2.61
N GLU A 83 10.92 4.04 -3.20
CA GLU A 83 11.12 2.65 -2.75
C GLU A 83 12.59 2.23 -2.86
N ARG A 84 13.25 2.60 -3.96
CA ARG A 84 14.68 2.32 -4.15
C ARG A 84 15.54 3.08 -3.15
N ALA A 85 15.18 4.32 -2.81
CA ALA A 85 15.88 5.09 -1.80
C ALA A 85 15.74 4.49 -0.39
N ILE A 86 14.55 3.98 -0.05
CA ILE A 86 14.33 3.23 1.20
C ILE A 86 15.14 1.93 1.19
N ALA A 87 15.09 1.16 0.10
CA ALA A 87 15.85 -0.07 -0.03
C ALA A 87 17.35 0.17 0.11
N ALA A 88 17.89 1.23 -0.49
CA ALA A 88 19.29 1.62 -0.39
C ALA A 88 19.69 2.07 1.03
N HIS A 89 18.75 2.56 1.82
CA HIS A 89 19.01 2.87 3.24
C HIS A 89 19.23 1.61 4.08
N PHE A 90 18.44 0.56 3.82
CA PHE A 90 18.51 -0.69 4.60
C PHE A 90 19.49 -1.72 4.01
N GLU A 91 19.67 -1.74 2.69
CA GLU A 91 20.55 -2.67 1.96
C GLU A 91 21.47 -1.89 1.01
N PRO A 92 22.41 -1.04 1.51
CA PRO A 92 23.23 -0.16 0.67
C PRO A 92 24.20 -0.91 -0.26
N GLU A 93 24.47 -2.17 0.03
CA GLU A 93 25.34 -3.01 -0.80
C GLU A 93 24.61 -3.52 -2.07
N LYS A 94 23.29 -3.55 -2.04
CA LYS A 94 22.44 -4.11 -3.10
C LYS A 94 21.72 -3.03 -3.91
N TYR A 95 21.35 -1.93 -3.28
CA TYR A 95 20.58 -0.86 -3.89
C TYR A 95 21.34 0.46 -3.82
N HIS A 96 21.31 1.20 -4.91
CA HIS A 96 21.97 2.49 -5.02
C HIS A 96 21.00 3.56 -5.54
N VAL A 97 21.20 4.78 -5.10
CA VAL A 97 20.51 5.98 -5.58
C VAL A 97 21.56 6.98 -6.00
N LEU A 98 21.47 7.45 -7.22
CA LEU A 98 22.41 8.44 -7.76
C LEU A 98 22.23 9.80 -7.07
N PRO A 99 23.28 10.65 -7.02
CA PRO A 99 23.18 11.98 -6.38
C PRO A 99 22.10 12.88 -6.98
N GLU A 100 21.88 12.81 -8.30
CA GLU A 100 20.81 13.52 -9.00
C GLU A 100 19.42 13.01 -8.62
N GLU A 101 19.23 11.70 -8.53
CA GLU A 101 17.99 11.06 -8.10
C GLU A 101 17.66 11.42 -6.64
N LYS A 102 18.67 11.45 -5.77
CA LYS A 102 18.50 11.89 -4.39
C LYS A 102 18.06 13.35 -4.32
N ARG A 103 18.63 14.23 -5.16
CA ARG A 103 18.20 15.63 -5.25
C ARG A 103 16.77 15.75 -5.76
N GLU A 104 16.41 15.00 -6.79
CA GLU A 104 15.04 14.96 -7.31
C GLU A 104 14.07 14.58 -6.21
N LEU A 105 14.35 13.51 -5.48
CA LEU A 105 13.50 13.03 -4.39
C LEU A 105 13.37 14.08 -3.27
N MET A 106 14.48 14.68 -2.84
CA MET A 106 14.49 15.68 -1.76
C MET A 106 13.74 16.97 -2.13
N ASN A 107 13.70 17.33 -3.42
CA ASN A 107 12.95 18.48 -3.93
C ASN A 107 11.50 18.11 -4.33
N SER A 108 11.16 16.83 -4.26
CA SER A 108 9.83 16.36 -4.60
C SER A 108 8.79 16.81 -3.58
N PRO A 109 7.57 17.15 -4.00
CA PRO A 109 6.44 17.35 -3.10
C PRO A 109 6.19 16.16 -2.15
N MET A 110 6.66 14.98 -2.53
CA MET A 110 6.56 13.75 -1.71
C MET A 110 7.19 13.88 -0.32
N LEU A 111 8.25 14.66 -0.17
CA LEU A 111 8.97 14.79 1.10
C LEU A 111 8.62 16.09 1.85
N GLN A 112 7.69 16.88 1.34
CA GLN A 112 7.20 18.05 2.07
C GLN A 112 6.32 17.60 3.24
N SER A 113 6.24 18.42 4.28
CA SER A 113 5.43 18.11 5.46
C SER A 113 3.98 17.85 5.09
N ALA A 114 3.48 16.66 5.41
CA ALA A 114 2.09 16.29 5.15
C ALA A 114 1.14 17.07 6.08
N ASN A 115 0.14 17.73 5.51
CA ASN A 115 -0.95 18.28 6.29
C ASN A 115 -2.00 17.19 6.53
N THR A 116 -1.86 16.46 7.62
CA THR A 116 -2.76 15.35 7.97
C THR A 116 -4.15 15.80 8.44
N SER A 117 -4.40 17.12 8.59
CA SER A 117 -5.74 17.61 8.91
C SER A 117 -6.78 17.37 7.81
N LYS A 118 -6.32 17.04 6.59
CA LYS A 118 -7.15 16.66 5.45
C LYS A 118 -7.26 15.14 5.28
N ALA A 119 -6.75 14.37 6.21
CA ALA A 119 -6.78 12.92 6.14
C ALA A 119 -8.21 12.38 6.02
N LEU A 120 -8.36 11.36 5.19
CA LEU A 120 -9.60 10.62 4.97
C LEU A 120 -9.38 9.15 5.30
N TYR A 121 -10.46 8.41 5.40
CA TYR A 121 -10.43 6.96 5.42
C TYR A 121 -10.96 6.42 4.09
N VAL A 122 -10.43 5.28 3.68
CA VAL A 122 -10.98 4.51 2.58
C VAL A 122 -11.21 3.07 3.03
N TRP A 123 -12.34 2.52 2.67
CA TRP A 123 -12.73 1.14 2.98
C TRP A 123 -13.07 0.45 1.67
N LEU A 124 -12.29 -0.54 1.28
CA LEU A 124 -12.45 -1.24 0.03
C LEU A 124 -12.62 -2.74 0.26
N PRO A 125 -13.55 -3.39 -0.44
CA PRO A 125 -13.70 -4.83 -0.33
C PRO A 125 -12.48 -5.55 -0.90
N ILE A 126 -12.08 -6.62 -0.23
CA ILE A 126 -11.07 -7.55 -0.75
C ILE A 126 -11.80 -8.63 -1.54
N ARG A 127 -11.48 -8.76 -2.81
CA ARG A 127 -11.87 -9.91 -3.62
C ARG A 127 -10.71 -10.88 -3.79
N TRP A 128 -11.02 -12.10 -4.19
CA TRP A 128 -10.03 -13.14 -4.33
C TRP A 128 -9.91 -13.60 -5.79
N GLU A 129 -8.70 -13.67 -6.29
CA GLU A 129 -8.37 -14.29 -7.57
C GLU A 129 -7.35 -15.41 -7.36
N ARG A 130 -7.75 -16.66 -7.57
CA ARG A 130 -6.85 -17.82 -7.44
C ARG A 130 -6.00 -17.77 -6.16
N ASP A 131 -6.62 -17.60 -5.02
CA ASP A 131 -5.97 -17.47 -3.70
C ASP A 131 -5.11 -16.19 -3.52
N ARG A 132 -5.29 -15.16 -4.33
CA ARG A 132 -4.60 -13.87 -4.17
C ARG A 132 -5.60 -12.79 -3.78
N PRO A 133 -5.34 -12.01 -2.73
CA PRO A 133 -6.18 -10.88 -2.39
C PRO A 133 -6.02 -9.78 -3.45
N LYS A 134 -7.14 -9.17 -3.83
CA LYS A 134 -7.21 -8.06 -4.78
C LYS A 134 -8.07 -6.96 -4.21
N ILE A 135 -7.61 -5.73 -4.37
CA ILE A 135 -8.29 -4.51 -3.93
C ILE A 135 -8.38 -3.59 -5.13
N ASP A 136 -9.61 -3.35 -5.58
CA ASP A 136 -9.90 -2.40 -6.66
C ASP A 136 -10.36 -1.07 -6.05
N TRP A 137 -10.08 0.05 -6.73
CA TRP A 137 -10.70 1.33 -6.36
C TRP A 137 -12.17 1.32 -6.72
N LEU A 138 -13.01 1.71 -5.76
CA LEU A 138 -14.45 1.83 -5.93
C LEU A 138 -14.91 3.16 -5.32
N ASP A 139 -15.48 4.03 -6.13
CA ASP A 139 -16.01 5.32 -5.64
C ASP A 139 -17.20 5.12 -4.71
N CYS A 140 -17.98 4.08 -4.95
CA CYS A 140 -19.04 3.63 -4.05
C CYS A 140 -19.22 2.11 -4.18
N TRP A 141 -19.62 1.48 -3.10
CA TRP A 141 -19.94 0.07 -3.04
C TRP A 141 -20.89 -0.21 -1.86
N ARG A 142 -21.48 -1.39 -1.86
CA ARG A 142 -22.37 -1.82 -0.77
C ARG A 142 -21.78 -3.05 -0.11
N PRO A 143 -21.72 -3.10 1.23
CA PRO A 143 -21.35 -4.32 1.93
C PRO A 143 -22.40 -5.40 1.68
N GLN A 144 -21.94 -6.65 1.66
CA GLN A 144 -22.87 -7.78 1.72
C GLN A 144 -23.56 -7.74 3.09
N LEU A 145 -24.87 -7.87 3.08
CA LEU A 145 -25.64 -8.02 4.30
C LEU A 145 -25.86 -9.51 4.58
N PRO A 146 -25.98 -9.90 5.86
CA PRO A 146 -26.25 -11.27 6.26
C PRO A 146 -27.56 -11.79 5.68
#